data_dd8642d83c6310ddf83866e7266c715e
#
_entry.id   dd8642d83c6310ddf83866e7266c715e
#
_cell.length_a   1.000
_cell.length_b   1.000
_cell.length_c   1.000
_cell.angle_alpha   90.00
_cell.angle_beta   90.00
_cell.angle_gamma   90.00
#
_symmetry.space_group_name_H-M   'P 1'
#
loop_
_entity.id
_entity.type
_entity.pdbx_description
1 polymer ?
#
loop_
_entity_poly.entity_id
_entity_poly.type
_entity_poly.pdbx_seq_one_letter_code
_entity_poly.pdbx_strand_id
1 'polypeptide(L)'
;MLAVGIVTNLVLAAVAAPFDEIERAYSPYMQADDTLAFPMKIKSLASDPYKFWRGSKDLFYHWCKSNTTDWLSDKPAFIANHGDLHLGNIGSYAAEGKFGNLAFGMVDFDDSGRLPFQLELLQGLITLRLTAEQNKIELSAKQHGELSKALFDTYRTAVNSRRNATDLLGENQWITKLLKKGRKHEYADELQEYIGADGKFLRATYSKGKLKEILRPADERADDFAAAIAQALEHSPEMARLFRSTRLDDLRRSIQSIAQRTRLGSSGSQGLKKYFILLDKPLNDIDSPIILYLKQEIPCAAERQNVIPRDARSSGERCADDMNHLTEPRPYFNSWCEVAGESYWVHFKEPWSDELDPADVTDFATLLQAANIWGTVAGATHREEGRFEMILPHLTLALLSQIQARTDAYLAQLHEDFAAFQADERVTKLIQQADAAVQSHAGT
;
A
#
# COMPACT_ATOMS: atom_id res chain seq x y z
N MET A 1 -60.74 19.50 -11.50
CA MET A 1 -59.58 18.59 -11.36
C MET A 1 -58.33 19.44 -11.44
N LEU A 2 -57.75 19.74 -10.29
CA LEU A 2 -56.47 20.47 -10.17
C LEU A 2 -55.37 19.43 -10.08
N ALA A 3 -54.48 19.39 -11.07
CA ALA A 3 -53.28 18.58 -11.03
C ALA A 3 -52.22 19.30 -10.20
N VAL A 4 -51.92 18.78 -9.02
CA VAL A 4 -50.82 19.24 -8.20
C VAL A 4 -49.54 18.57 -8.72
N GLY A 5 -48.73 19.34 -9.45
CA GLY A 5 -47.39 18.92 -9.85
C GLY A 5 -46.46 18.91 -8.65
N ILE A 6 -46.04 17.73 -8.22
CA ILE A 6 -44.95 17.56 -7.24
C ILE A 6 -43.66 17.85 -7.99
N VAL A 7 -43.10 19.04 -7.76
CA VAL A 7 -41.72 19.36 -8.12
C VAL A 7 -40.82 18.71 -7.08
N THR A 8 -40.27 17.53 -7.35
CA THR A 8 -39.20 16.96 -6.57
C THR A 8 -37.92 17.77 -6.84
N ASN A 9 -37.61 18.68 -5.90
CA ASN A 9 -36.29 19.28 -5.84
C ASN A 9 -35.27 18.15 -5.48
N LEU A 10 -34.65 17.57 -6.46
CA LEU A 10 -33.40 16.87 -6.27
C LEU A 10 -32.37 17.93 -5.85
N VAL A 11 -32.12 18.03 -4.56
CA VAL A 11 -30.92 18.67 -4.06
C VAL A 11 -29.76 17.74 -4.48
N LEU A 12 -29.15 18.02 -5.65
CA LEU A 12 -27.83 17.50 -5.96
C LEU A 12 -26.92 17.99 -4.83
N ALA A 13 -26.61 17.11 -3.87
CA ALA A 13 -25.51 17.36 -2.96
C ALA A 13 -24.30 17.67 -3.82
N ALA A 14 -23.78 18.91 -3.73
CA ALA A 14 -22.58 19.28 -4.44
C ALA A 14 -21.48 18.26 -4.06
N VAL A 15 -20.98 17.53 -5.04
CA VAL A 15 -19.85 16.62 -4.85
C VAL A 15 -18.71 17.49 -4.34
N ALA A 16 -18.14 17.15 -3.17
CA ALA A 16 -17.03 17.89 -2.62
C ALA A 16 -15.90 17.92 -3.66
N ALA A 17 -15.21 19.08 -3.80
CA ALA A 17 -14.08 19.16 -4.70
C ALA A 17 -13.03 18.10 -4.34
N PRO A 18 -12.34 17.48 -5.31
CA PRO A 18 -11.37 16.41 -5.05
C PRO A 18 -10.30 16.80 -4.01
N PHE A 19 -9.86 18.06 -4.02
CA PHE A 19 -8.93 18.57 -3.01
C PHE A 19 -9.51 18.51 -1.60
N ASP A 20 -10.76 18.95 -1.41
CA ASP A 20 -11.42 18.96 -0.10
C ASP A 20 -11.59 17.56 0.46
N GLU A 21 -11.89 16.57 -0.40
CA GLU A 21 -12.01 15.17 -0.01
C GLU A 21 -10.67 14.60 0.46
N ILE A 22 -9.59 14.89 -0.28
CA ILE A 22 -8.23 14.45 0.07
C ILE A 22 -7.77 15.14 1.36
N GLU A 23 -7.97 16.45 1.49
CA GLU A 23 -7.61 17.19 2.70
C GLU A 23 -8.36 16.66 3.91
N ARG A 24 -9.68 16.46 3.81
CA ARG A 24 -10.53 15.92 4.87
C ARG A 24 -10.09 14.51 5.31
N ALA A 25 -9.71 13.67 4.35
CA ALA A 25 -9.31 12.30 4.62
C ALA A 25 -7.98 12.19 5.38
N TYR A 26 -7.05 13.11 5.15
CA TYR A 26 -5.68 13.01 5.67
C TYR A 26 -5.36 14.01 6.77
N SER A 27 -5.95 15.21 6.77
CA SER A 27 -5.62 16.27 7.75
C SER A 27 -5.72 15.85 9.22
N PRO A 28 -6.67 14.98 9.65
CA PRO A 28 -6.75 14.56 11.05
C PRO A 28 -5.55 13.73 11.53
N TYR A 29 -4.79 13.15 10.60
CA TYR A 29 -3.68 12.24 10.90
C TYR A 29 -2.31 12.84 10.60
N MET A 30 -2.28 14.02 9.98
CA MET A 30 -1.03 14.69 9.66
C MET A 30 -0.39 15.32 10.87
N GLN A 31 0.94 15.30 10.88
CA GLN A 31 1.70 15.92 11.94
C GLN A 31 1.68 17.44 11.81
N ALA A 32 1.33 18.13 12.88
CA ALA A 32 1.30 19.58 12.91
C ALA A 32 2.67 20.25 12.69
N ASP A 33 3.75 19.53 13.03
CA ASP A 33 5.14 19.97 12.90
C ASP A 33 5.81 19.54 11.57
N ASP A 34 5.21 18.64 10.80
CA ASP A 34 5.69 18.28 9.45
C ASP A 34 4.97 19.11 8.37
N THR A 35 5.35 20.38 8.28
CA THR A 35 4.78 21.31 7.30
C THR A 35 5.09 20.97 5.84
N LEU A 36 5.96 19.99 5.60
CA LEU A 36 6.39 19.56 4.26
C LEU A 36 5.59 18.37 3.73
N ALA A 37 5.11 17.49 4.59
CA ALA A 37 4.52 16.21 4.20
C ALA A 37 3.29 16.38 3.30
N PHE A 38 2.35 17.27 3.66
CA PHE A 38 1.15 17.49 2.85
C PHE A 38 1.43 18.17 1.52
N PRO A 39 2.22 19.26 1.44
CA PRO A 39 2.67 19.82 0.17
C PRO A 39 3.32 18.78 -0.76
N MET A 40 4.18 17.92 -0.23
CA MET A 40 4.82 16.85 -1.02
C MET A 40 3.81 15.81 -1.51
N LYS A 41 2.82 15.43 -0.68
CA LYS A 41 1.72 14.55 -1.10
C LYS A 41 0.96 15.17 -2.28
N ILE A 42 0.50 16.41 -2.13
CA ILE A 42 -0.26 17.13 -3.16
C ILE A 42 0.55 17.25 -4.46
N LYS A 43 1.84 17.60 -4.36
CA LYS A 43 2.72 17.64 -5.52
C LYS A 43 2.84 16.29 -6.23
N SER A 44 2.94 15.19 -5.48
CA SER A 44 2.97 13.84 -6.05
C SER A 44 1.66 13.50 -6.76
N LEU A 45 0.51 13.78 -6.13
CA LEU A 45 -0.81 13.53 -6.70
C LEU A 45 -1.05 14.33 -7.99
N ALA A 46 -0.59 15.57 -8.06
CA ALA A 46 -0.78 16.44 -9.23
C ALA A 46 0.08 16.06 -10.43
N SER A 47 1.02 15.10 -10.31
CA SER A 47 2.00 14.82 -11.36
C SER A 47 1.45 13.99 -12.52
N ASP A 48 0.56 13.02 -12.25
CA ASP A 48 -0.07 12.17 -13.26
C ASP A 48 -1.31 11.45 -12.71
N PRO A 49 -2.25 10.98 -13.57
CA PRO A 49 -3.47 10.31 -13.15
C PRO A 49 -3.22 8.99 -12.37
N TYR A 50 -2.16 8.26 -12.68
CA TYR A 50 -1.83 7.01 -11.99
C TYR A 50 -1.46 7.29 -10.51
N LYS A 51 -0.61 8.29 -10.24
CA LYS A 51 -0.26 8.69 -8.87
C LYS A 51 -1.43 9.33 -8.14
N PHE A 52 -2.26 10.09 -8.84
CA PHE A 52 -3.49 10.64 -8.30
C PHE A 52 -4.40 9.51 -7.80
N TRP A 53 -4.68 8.50 -8.63
CA TRP A 53 -5.47 7.35 -8.24
C TRP A 53 -4.88 6.57 -7.05
N ARG A 54 -3.56 6.32 -7.04
CA ARG A 54 -2.89 5.62 -5.95
C ARG A 54 -2.99 6.35 -4.60
N GLY A 55 -2.89 7.66 -4.60
CA GLY A 55 -2.84 8.45 -3.36
C GLY A 55 -4.16 9.11 -2.96
N SER A 56 -5.26 8.83 -3.69
CA SER A 56 -6.61 9.36 -3.43
C SER A 56 -7.68 8.26 -3.38
N LYS A 57 -7.38 7.15 -2.70
CA LYS A 57 -8.33 6.01 -2.56
C LYS A 57 -9.67 6.41 -1.95
N ASP A 58 -9.69 7.47 -1.15
CA ASP A 58 -10.93 8.01 -0.61
C ASP A 58 -11.92 8.42 -1.72
N LEU A 59 -11.46 8.98 -2.84
CA LEU A 59 -12.29 9.30 -4.01
C LEU A 59 -12.85 8.02 -4.67
N PHE A 60 -12.02 6.98 -4.80
CA PHE A 60 -12.48 5.69 -5.32
C PHE A 60 -13.58 5.07 -4.46
N TYR A 61 -13.38 4.99 -3.16
CA TYR A 61 -14.38 4.42 -2.26
C TYR A 61 -15.61 5.32 -2.12
N HIS A 62 -15.47 6.63 -2.21
CA HIS A 62 -16.61 7.54 -2.31
C HIS A 62 -17.47 7.23 -3.56
N TRP A 63 -16.83 7.06 -4.71
CA TRP A 63 -17.51 6.68 -5.96
C TRP A 63 -18.19 5.29 -5.85
N CYS A 64 -17.54 4.32 -5.21
CA CYS A 64 -18.08 2.96 -5.02
C CYS A 64 -19.43 2.96 -4.29
N LYS A 65 -19.65 3.86 -3.33
CA LYS A 65 -20.91 3.93 -2.56
C LYS A 65 -22.16 4.00 -3.45
N SER A 66 -22.07 4.71 -4.55
CA SER A 66 -23.20 4.92 -5.47
C SER A 66 -23.17 4.00 -6.70
N ASN A 67 -22.00 3.51 -7.08
CA ASN A 67 -21.80 2.81 -8.37
C ASN A 67 -21.60 1.30 -8.23
N THR A 68 -21.48 0.78 -6.98
CA THR A 68 -21.30 -0.65 -6.70
C THR A 68 -22.22 -1.16 -5.59
N THR A 69 -23.40 -0.57 -5.47
CA THR A 69 -24.37 -0.90 -4.40
C THR A 69 -24.81 -2.35 -4.40
N ASP A 70 -24.92 -2.98 -5.57
CA ASP A 70 -25.22 -4.40 -5.74
C ASP A 70 -24.12 -5.28 -5.12
N TRP A 71 -22.83 -4.95 -5.34
CA TRP A 71 -21.71 -5.67 -4.71
C TRP A 71 -21.62 -5.40 -3.22
N LEU A 72 -21.84 -4.14 -2.79
CA LEU A 72 -21.83 -3.76 -1.38
C LEU A 72 -22.98 -4.38 -0.57
N SER A 73 -24.06 -4.82 -1.22
CA SER A 73 -25.17 -5.53 -0.60
C SER A 73 -24.97 -7.05 -0.53
N ASP A 74 -24.04 -7.61 -1.31
CA ASP A 74 -23.74 -9.05 -1.36
C ASP A 74 -22.75 -9.45 -0.27
N LYS A 75 -23.21 -9.52 0.98
CA LYS A 75 -22.37 -9.80 2.14
C LYS A 75 -21.58 -11.12 2.08
N PRO A 76 -22.08 -12.22 1.48
CA PRO A 76 -21.27 -13.41 1.26
C PRO A 76 -20.00 -13.19 0.44
N ALA A 77 -19.99 -12.23 -0.47
CA ALA A 77 -18.82 -11.89 -1.28
C ALA A 77 -17.74 -11.06 -0.55
N PHE A 78 -17.99 -10.69 0.73
CA PHE A 78 -17.03 -9.94 1.55
C PHE A 78 -15.94 -10.87 2.08
N ILE A 79 -14.72 -10.59 1.65
CA ILE A 79 -13.49 -11.26 2.06
C ILE A 79 -12.48 -10.25 2.53
N ALA A 80 -11.37 -10.69 3.13
CA ALA A 80 -10.23 -9.82 3.33
C ALA A 80 -9.60 -9.48 1.97
N ASN A 81 -9.55 -8.20 1.66
CA ASN A 81 -8.97 -7.61 0.45
C ASN A 81 -7.75 -6.77 0.82
N HIS A 82 -6.84 -6.58 -0.12
CA HIS A 82 -5.73 -5.65 0.02
C HIS A 82 -6.20 -4.18 0.06
N GLY A 83 -7.25 -3.85 -0.68
CA GLY A 83 -7.89 -2.52 -0.69
C GLY A 83 -7.20 -1.45 -1.52
N ASP A 84 -5.90 -1.60 -1.83
CA ASP A 84 -5.10 -0.75 -2.72
C ASP A 84 -4.17 -1.59 -3.62
N LEU A 85 -4.66 -2.67 -4.21
CA LEU A 85 -3.82 -3.56 -5.01
C LEU A 85 -3.50 -2.97 -6.39
N HIS A 86 -2.36 -2.29 -6.49
CA HIS A 86 -1.75 -1.85 -7.74
C HIS A 86 -0.42 -2.60 -7.99
N LEU A 87 0.22 -2.43 -9.18
CA LEU A 87 1.45 -3.17 -9.50
C LEU A 87 2.57 -2.94 -8.48
N GLY A 88 2.75 -1.72 -7.97
CA GLY A 88 3.74 -1.42 -6.95
C GLY A 88 3.41 -1.96 -5.54
N ASN A 89 2.27 -2.65 -5.34
CA ASN A 89 1.94 -3.38 -4.12
C ASN A 89 1.99 -4.91 -4.35
N ILE A 90 2.66 -5.31 -5.44
CA ILE A 90 2.99 -6.70 -5.74
C ILE A 90 4.50 -6.80 -5.83
N GLY A 91 5.11 -7.56 -4.94
CA GLY A 91 6.56 -7.60 -4.84
C GLY A 91 7.11 -8.77 -4.04
N SER A 92 8.43 -8.73 -3.83
CA SER A 92 9.12 -9.65 -2.94
C SER A 92 9.12 -9.13 -1.51
N TYR A 93 9.09 -10.04 -0.56
CA TYR A 93 9.22 -9.76 0.87
C TYR A 93 10.03 -10.84 1.56
N ALA A 94 10.64 -10.50 2.71
CA ALA A 94 11.29 -11.48 3.56
C ALA A 94 10.23 -12.41 4.15
N ALA A 95 10.37 -13.70 3.89
CA ALA A 95 9.41 -14.73 4.33
C ALA A 95 9.91 -15.49 5.53
N GLU A 96 8.97 -16.07 6.29
CA GLU A 96 9.27 -16.92 7.45
C GLU A 96 10.27 -18.03 7.14
N GLY A 97 10.87 -18.58 8.18
CA GLY A 97 11.86 -19.64 8.15
C GLY A 97 13.26 -19.11 8.40
N LYS A 98 14.02 -18.79 7.39
CA LYS A 98 15.41 -18.32 7.50
C LYS A 98 15.55 -16.87 7.11
N PHE A 99 16.36 -16.09 7.86
CA PHE A 99 16.74 -14.73 7.49
C PHE A 99 17.23 -14.64 6.04
N GLY A 100 16.62 -13.76 5.25
CA GLY A 100 16.89 -13.63 3.81
C GLY A 100 16.12 -14.62 2.92
N ASN A 101 15.21 -15.42 3.46
CA ASN A 101 14.25 -16.17 2.65
C ASN A 101 13.28 -15.20 1.98
N LEU A 102 13.03 -15.39 0.68
CA LEU A 102 12.17 -14.48 -0.11
C LEU A 102 10.96 -15.21 -0.68
N ALA A 103 9.82 -14.58 -0.54
CA ALA A 103 8.59 -14.91 -1.23
C ALA A 103 8.14 -13.76 -2.13
N PHE A 104 7.11 -14.00 -2.92
CA PHE A 104 6.50 -13.05 -3.81
C PHE A 104 4.98 -13.05 -3.63
N GLY A 105 4.39 -11.87 -3.48
CA GLY A 105 2.96 -11.71 -3.27
C GLY A 105 2.55 -10.25 -3.10
N MET A 106 1.48 -10.03 -2.35
CA MET A 106 1.04 -8.69 -1.98
C MET A 106 1.93 -8.12 -0.86
N VAL A 107 2.16 -6.81 -0.93
CA VAL A 107 2.88 -6.02 0.08
C VAL A 107 2.14 -4.71 0.33
N ASP A 108 2.40 -4.05 1.48
CA ASP A 108 1.83 -2.73 1.83
C ASP A 108 0.30 -2.74 2.08
N PHE A 109 -0.14 -3.40 3.16
CA PHE A 109 -1.54 -3.66 3.52
C PHE A 109 -2.28 -2.49 4.20
N ASP A 110 -1.87 -1.23 3.99
CA ASP A 110 -2.41 -0.03 4.65
C ASP A 110 -3.95 0.10 4.53
N ASP A 111 -4.48 -0.17 3.35
CA ASP A 111 -5.90 -0.04 3.02
C ASP A 111 -6.65 -1.39 3.02
N SER A 112 -6.05 -2.45 3.60
CA SER A 112 -6.71 -3.75 3.70
C SER A 112 -8.01 -3.68 4.49
N GLY A 113 -8.93 -4.57 4.19
CA GLY A 113 -10.20 -4.63 4.89
C GLY A 113 -11.17 -5.67 4.31
N ARG A 114 -12.28 -5.90 4.98
CA ARG A 114 -13.29 -6.83 4.51
C ARG A 114 -14.23 -6.15 3.51
N LEU A 115 -14.02 -6.44 2.24
CA LEU A 115 -14.69 -5.82 1.09
C LEU A 115 -15.24 -6.89 0.14
N PRO A 116 -16.20 -6.57 -0.74
CA PRO A 116 -16.53 -7.45 -1.84
C PRO A 116 -15.30 -7.69 -2.73
N PHE A 117 -14.99 -8.95 -3.04
CA PHE A 117 -13.83 -9.29 -3.87
C PHE A 117 -13.87 -8.64 -5.27
N GLN A 118 -15.06 -8.31 -5.74
CA GLN A 118 -15.28 -7.62 -7.00
C GLN A 118 -14.59 -6.25 -7.04
N LEU A 119 -14.48 -5.56 -5.89
CA LEU A 119 -13.79 -4.26 -5.83
C LEU A 119 -12.29 -4.40 -6.06
N GLU A 120 -11.68 -5.50 -5.61
CA GLU A 120 -10.27 -5.77 -5.91
C GLU A 120 -10.05 -6.00 -7.40
N LEU A 121 -10.89 -6.83 -8.05
CA LEU A 121 -10.83 -7.03 -9.50
C LEU A 121 -11.04 -5.73 -10.29
N LEU A 122 -11.93 -4.86 -9.83
CA LEU A 122 -12.15 -3.53 -10.40
C LEU A 122 -10.87 -2.68 -10.30
N GLN A 123 -10.23 -2.64 -9.13
CA GLN A 123 -8.96 -1.93 -8.92
C GLN A 123 -7.84 -2.49 -9.80
N GLY A 124 -7.80 -3.81 -9.98
CA GLY A 124 -6.84 -4.47 -10.86
C GLY A 124 -6.97 -4.03 -12.31
N LEU A 125 -8.18 -3.94 -12.84
CA LEU A 125 -8.37 -3.48 -14.21
C LEU A 125 -8.09 -1.98 -14.36
N ILE A 126 -8.47 -1.17 -13.36
CA ILE A 126 -8.17 0.27 -13.33
C ILE A 126 -6.65 0.49 -13.35
N THR A 127 -5.89 -0.21 -12.48
CA THR A 127 -4.43 -0.04 -12.41
C THR A 127 -3.74 -0.40 -13.73
N LEU A 128 -4.17 -1.48 -14.38
CA LEU A 128 -3.61 -1.90 -15.67
C LEU A 128 -3.90 -0.89 -16.79
N ARG A 129 -5.10 -0.33 -16.81
CA ARG A 129 -5.51 0.71 -17.78
C ARG A 129 -4.72 1.99 -17.58
N LEU A 130 -4.57 2.46 -16.33
CA LEU A 130 -3.77 3.62 -16.00
C LEU A 130 -2.27 3.40 -16.26
N THR A 131 -1.77 2.17 -16.06
CA THR A 131 -0.39 1.80 -16.43
C THR A 131 -0.18 1.92 -17.95
N ALA A 132 -1.12 1.42 -18.74
CA ALA A 132 -1.05 1.57 -20.20
C ALA A 132 -1.05 3.04 -20.62
N GLU A 133 -1.92 3.86 -20.03
CA GLU A 133 -2.02 5.30 -20.30
C GLU A 133 -0.72 6.02 -19.93
N GLN A 134 -0.19 5.78 -18.72
CA GLN A 134 1.06 6.38 -18.23
C GLN A 134 2.24 6.07 -19.17
N ASN A 135 2.29 4.85 -19.71
CA ASN A 135 3.34 4.38 -20.60
C ASN A 135 3.02 4.60 -22.09
N LYS A 136 1.93 5.33 -22.40
CA LYS A 136 1.51 5.68 -23.77
C LYS A 136 1.28 4.44 -24.64
N ILE A 137 0.77 3.36 -24.05
CA ILE A 137 0.36 2.14 -24.76
C ILE A 137 -1.10 2.32 -25.20
N GLU A 138 -1.30 2.60 -26.46
CA GLU A 138 -2.65 2.71 -27.05
C GLU A 138 -3.28 1.32 -27.17
N LEU A 139 -4.50 1.16 -26.65
CA LEU A 139 -5.24 -0.09 -26.66
C LEU A 139 -6.44 0.02 -27.59
N SER A 140 -6.53 -0.89 -28.57
CA SER A 140 -7.74 -1.09 -29.34
C SER A 140 -8.86 -1.70 -28.49
N ALA A 141 -10.12 -1.61 -28.92
CA ALA A 141 -11.26 -2.24 -28.23
C ALA A 141 -11.05 -3.76 -28.01
N LYS A 142 -10.42 -4.44 -28.97
CA LYS A 142 -10.07 -5.86 -28.85
C LYS A 142 -9.06 -6.10 -27.71
N GLN A 143 -8.01 -5.27 -27.63
CA GLN A 143 -6.98 -5.38 -26.60
C GLN A 143 -7.51 -5.05 -25.19
N HIS A 144 -8.48 -4.13 -25.07
CA HIS A 144 -9.18 -3.92 -23.79
C HIS A 144 -9.91 -5.20 -23.33
N GLY A 145 -10.59 -5.89 -24.25
CA GLY A 145 -11.25 -7.16 -23.95
C GLY A 145 -10.25 -8.26 -23.56
N GLU A 146 -9.14 -8.38 -24.29
CA GLU A 146 -8.07 -9.35 -24.02
C GLU A 146 -7.44 -9.11 -22.66
N LEU A 147 -7.14 -7.85 -22.31
CA LEU A 147 -6.57 -7.45 -21.03
C LEU A 147 -7.48 -7.85 -19.85
N SER A 148 -8.76 -7.47 -19.95
CA SER A 148 -9.75 -7.78 -18.91
C SER A 148 -9.92 -9.29 -18.74
N LYS A 149 -9.94 -10.03 -19.86
CA LYS A 149 -10.07 -11.49 -19.86
C LYS A 149 -8.84 -12.16 -19.25
N ALA A 150 -7.63 -11.68 -19.54
CA ALA A 150 -6.38 -12.20 -19.01
C ALA A 150 -6.34 -12.08 -17.47
N LEU A 151 -6.64 -10.89 -16.94
CA LEU A 151 -6.77 -10.67 -15.51
C LEU A 151 -7.80 -11.60 -14.86
N PHE A 152 -9.00 -11.67 -15.43
CA PHE A 152 -10.12 -12.42 -14.87
C PHE A 152 -9.89 -13.93 -14.89
N ASP A 153 -9.37 -14.47 -15.98
CA ASP A 153 -9.13 -15.91 -16.15
C ASP A 153 -7.99 -16.40 -15.26
N THR A 154 -6.91 -15.61 -15.11
CA THR A 154 -5.81 -15.95 -14.19
C THR A 154 -6.25 -15.85 -12.73
N TYR A 155 -7.02 -14.85 -12.37
CA TYR A 155 -7.63 -14.75 -11.04
C TYR A 155 -8.48 -16.00 -10.74
N ARG A 156 -9.41 -16.36 -11.64
CA ARG A 156 -10.27 -17.53 -11.49
C ARG A 156 -9.47 -18.83 -11.36
N THR A 157 -8.40 -18.96 -12.14
CA THR A 157 -7.51 -20.12 -12.09
C THR A 157 -6.78 -20.21 -10.77
N ALA A 158 -6.27 -19.07 -10.27
CA ALA A 158 -5.54 -19.00 -9.01
C ALA A 158 -6.45 -19.28 -7.80
N VAL A 159 -7.65 -18.68 -7.75
CA VAL A 159 -8.66 -18.97 -6.69
C VAL A 159 -8.98 -20.46 -6.64
N ASN A 160 -8.99 -21.14 -7.78
CA ASN A 160 -9.28 -22.60 -7.83
C ASN A 160 -8.03 -23.48 -7.64
N SER A 161 -6.85 -22.90 -7.50
CA SER A 161 -5.59 -23.64 -7.29
C SER A 161 -5.37 -23.92 -5.79
N ARG A 162 -4.55 -24.93 -5.46
CA ARG A 162 -4.03 -25.19 -4.12
C ARG A 162 -2.60 -24.67 -3.91
N ARG A 163 -2.08 -23.91 -4.86
CA ARG A 163 -0.71 -23.38 -4.86
C ARG A 163 -0.76 -21.90 -4.49
N ASN A 164 0.21 -21.44 -3.70
CA ASN A 164 0.38 -20.02 -3.41
C ASN A 164 0.89 -19.22 -4.63
N ALA A 165 0.95 -17.90 -4.51
CA ALA A 165 1.35 -17.03 -5.62
C ALA A 165 2.79 -17.30 -6.09
N THR A 166 3.73 -17.51 -5.17
CA THR A 166 5.14 -17.83 -5.48
C THR A 166 5.25 -19.09 -6.32
N ASP A 167 4.52 -20.15 -5.95
CA ASP A 167 4.52 -21.41 -6.67
C ASP A 167 3.86 -21.30 -8.05
N LEU A 168 2.76 -20.57 -8.16
CA LEU A 168 2.03 -20.37 -9.42
C LEU A 168 2.85 -19.55 -10.42
N LEU A 169 3.66 -18.61 -9.93
CA LEU A 169 4.47 -17.69 -10.73
C LEU A 169 5.95 -18.11 -10.82
N GLY A 170 6.34 -19.24 -10.23
CA GLY A 170 7.74 -19.64 -10.09
C GLY A 170 8.52 -19.75 -11.40
N GLU A 171 7.85 -20.00 -12.54
CA GLU A 171 8.45 -20.02 -13.88
C GLU A 171 8.33 -18.69 -14.63
N ASN A 172 7.66 -17.69 -14.05
CA ASN A 172 7.53 -16.39 -14.68
C ASN A 172 8.87 -15.65 -14.68
N GLN A 173 9.36 -15.30 -15.86
CA GLN A 173 10.69 -14.69 -16.04
C GLN A 173 10.81 -13.34 -15.32
N TRP A 174 9.75 -12.53 -15.29
CA TRP A 174 9.74 -11.23 -14.60
C TRP A 174 9.93 -11.43 -13.09
N ILE A 175 9.14 -12.32 -12.50
CA ILE A 175 9.23 -12.66 -11.08
C ILE A 175 10.57 -13.29 -10.71
N THR A 176 11.03 -14.25 -11.54
CA THR A 176 12.34 -14.88 -11.35
C THR A 176 13.48 -13.86 -11.37
N LYS A 177 13.42 -12.87 -12.28
CA LYS A 177 14.40 -11.79 -12.38
C LYS A 177 14.36 -10.89 -11.13
N LEU A 178 13.15 -10.54 -10.66
CA LEU A 178 12.91 -9.72 -9.46
C LEU A 178 13.48 -10.41 -8.21
N LEU A 179 13.10 -11.66 -7.95
CA LEU A 179 13.62 -12.44 -6.83
C LEU A 179 15.14 -12.63 -6.89
N LYS A 180 15.70 -12.85 -8.10
CA LYS A 180 17.14 -12.95 -8.30
C LYS A 180 17.87 -11.63 -8.01
N LYS A 181 17.25 -10.50 -8.33
CA LYS A 181 17.76 -9.16 -8.01
C LYS A 181 17.74 -8.94 -6.51
N GLY A 182 16.62 -9.21 -5.83
CA GLY A 182 16.50 -9.11 -4.38
C GLY A 182 17.59 -9.93 -3.65
N ARG A 183 17.79 -11.18 -4.03
CA ARG A 183 18.83 -12.06 -3.42
C ARG A 183 20.27 -11.58 -3.55
N LYS A 184 20.56 -10.60 -4.39
CA LYS A 184 21.89 -10.00 -4.53
C LYS A 184 22.17 -8.88 -3.54
N HIS A 185 21.12 -8.33 -2.92
CA HIS A 185 21.29 -7.30 -1.92
C HIS A 185 21.72 -7.93 -0.60
N GLU A 186 22.82 -7.45 -0.06
CA GLU A 186 23.27 -7.84 1.27
C GLU A 186 22.71 -6.89 2.31
N TYR A 187 22.35 -7.42 3.47
CA TYR A 187 21.81 -6.59 4.55
C TYR A 187 22.82 -5.56 5.08
N ALA A 188 24.12 -5.89 4.96
CA ALA A 188 25.19 -4.95 5.29
C ALA A 188 25.16 -3.67 4.41
N ASP A 189 24.79 -3.78 3.13
CA ASP A 189 24.67 -2.63 2.23
C ASP A 189 23.50 -1.74 2.64
N GLU A 190 22.38 -2.33 3.09
CA GLU A 190 21.23 -1.60 3.62
C GLU A 190 21.61 -0.79 4.87
N LEU A 191 22.37 -1.39 5.79
CA LEU A 191 22.86 -0.68 6.98
C LEU A 191 23.76 0.50 6.60
N GLN A 192 24.65 0.33 5.61
CA GLN A 192 25.54 1.41 5.17
C GLN A 192 24.79 2.59 4.52
N GLU A 193 23.61 2.33 3.88
CA GLU A 193 22.79 3.40 3.30
C GLU A 193 22.22 4.32 4.41
N TYR A 194 21.96 3.78 5.60
CA TYR A 194 21.24 4.48 6.66
C TYR A 194 22.10 4.90 7.86
N ILE A 195 23.24 4.23 8.10
CA ILE A 195 24.00 4.38 9.33
C ILE A 195 25.33 5.10 9.08
N GLY A 196 25.58 6.16 9.86
CA GLY A 196 26.84 6.90 9.82
C GLY A 196 27.98 6.21 10.55
N ALA A 197 29.19 6.77 10.44
CA ALA A 197 30.40 6.26 11.10
C ALA A 197 30.32 6.30 12.64
N ASP A 198 29.40 7.09 13.19
CA ASP A 198 29.11 7.19 14.63
C ASP A 198 28.15 6.11 15.14
N GLY A 199 27.71 5.21 14.26
CA GLY A 199 26.75 4.15 14.58
C GLY A 199 25.30 4.64 14.71
N LYS A 200 24.98 5.87 14.27
CA LYS A 200 23.64 6.45 14.31
C LYS A 200 23.07 6.65 12.91
N PHE A 201 21.76 6.87 12.85
CA PHE A 201 21.14 7.20 11.57
C PHE A 201 21.71 8.48 10.96
N LEU A 202 21.98 8.45 9.66
CA LEU A 202 22.25 9.62 8.85
C LEU A 202 21.09 10.62 8.93
N ARG A 203 21.33 11.87 8.61
CA ARG A 203 20.26 12.90 8.57
C ARG A 203 19.43 12.85 7.30
N ALA A 204 19.99 12.29 6.24
CA ALA A 204 19.33 12.14 4.96
C ALA A 204 19.94 10.97 4.17
N THR A 205 19.15 10.37 3.28
CA THR A 205 19.63 9.39 2.30
C THR A 205 19.45 9.92 0.90
N TYR A 206 20.27 9.43 -0.04
CA TYR A 206 20.29 9.91 -1.42
C TYR A 206 20.21 8.74 -2.39
N SER A 207 19.52 8.93 -3.51
CA SER A 207 19.53 7.99 -4.65
C SER A 207 19.93 8.73 -5.92
N LYS A 208 20.99 8.25 -6.59
CA LYS A 208 21.54 8.89 -7.81
C LYS A 208 21.79 10.40 -7.63
N GLY A 209 22.31 10.78 -6.45
CA GLY A 209 22.60 12.18 -6.11
C GLY A 209 21.37 13.05 -5.77
N LYS A 210 20.17 12.49 -5.75
CA LYS A 210 18.94 13.20 -5.34
C LYS A 210 18.54 12.80 -3.93
N LEU A 211 18.11 13.77 -3.14
CA LEU A 211 17.56 13.55 -1.81
C LEU A 211 16.36 12.60 -1.87
N LYS A 212 16.46 11.48 -1.15
CA LYS A 212 15.44 10.41 -1.13
C LYS A 212 14.60 10.48 0.14
N GLU A 213 15.27 10.61 1.28
CA GLU A 213 14.62 10.62 2.60
C GLU A 213 15.30 11.59 3.54
N ILE A 214 14.52 12.17 4.44
CA ILE A 214 14.99 12.96 5.58
C ILE A 214 14.78 12.13 6.84
N LEU A 215 15.81 12.02 7.68
CA LEU A 215 15.83 11.26 8.92
C LEU A 215 16.07 12.22 10.09
N ARG A 216 15.02 12.54 10.83
CA ARG A 216 15.11 13.41 12.02
C ARG A 216 15.35 12.55 13.24
N PRO A 217 16.38 12.81 14.07
CA PRO A 217 16.59 12.06 15.31
C PRO A 217 15.39 12.15 16.23
N ALA A 218 15.15 11.03 16.91
CA ALA A 218 14.12 10.87 17.94
C ALA A 218 14.62 9.98 19.09
N ASP A 219 15.93 10.01 19.37
CA ASP A 219 16.60 9.16 20.39
C ASP A 219 16.04 9.41 21.80
N GLU A 220 15.49 10.59 22.09
CA GLU A 220 14.82 10.95 23.34
C GLU A 220 13.56 10.11 23.62
N ARG A 221 13.00 9.47 22.61
CA ARG A 221 11.80 8.60 22.71
C ARG A 221 12.14 7.13 22.90
N ALA A 222 13.37 6.80 23.27
CA ALA A 222 13.83 5.41 23.33
C ALA A 222 13.03 4.55 24.34
N ASP A 223 12.53 5.13 25.42
CA ASP A 223 11.69 4.40 26.39
C ASP A 223 10.31 4.06 25.78
N ASP A 224 9.69 5.01 25.07
CA ASP A 224 8.42 4.78 24.35
C ASP A 224 8.56 3.64 23.33
N PHE A 225 9.65 3.67 22.56
CA PHE A 225 9.86 2.66 21.51
C PHE A 225 10.33 1.32 22.06
N ALA A 226 11.02 1.26 23.19
CA ALA A 226 11.31 0.00 23.86
C ALA A 226 10.01 -0.69 24.32
N ALA A 227 9.07 0.08 24.90
CA ALA A 227 7.76 -0.41 25.29
C ALA A 227 6.95 -0.87 24.07
N ALA A 228 6.98 -0.10 22.98
CA ALA A 228 6.31 -0.45 21.73
C ALA A 228 6.84 -1.75 21.10
N ILE A 229 8.17 -1.96 21.12
CA ILE A 229 8.79 -3.20 20.64
C ILE A 229 8.37 -4.38 21.54
N ALA A 230 8.38 -4.21 22.88
CA ALA A 230 7.92 -5.26 23.79
C ALA A 230 6.48 -5.65 23.51
N GLN A 231 5.59 -4.68 23.29
CA GLN A 231 4.20 -4.91 22.90
C GLN A 231 4.10 -5.65 21.55
N ALA A 232 4.86 -5.25 20.54
CA ALA A 232 4.87 -5.94 19.24
C ALA A 232 5.31 -7.41 19.37
N LEU A 233 6.28 -7.70 20.26
CA LEU A 233 6.72 -9.06 20.56
C LEU A 233 5.67 -9.88 21.33
N GLU A 234 4.86 -9.24 22.17
CA GLU A 234 3.72 -9.90 22.84
C GLU A 234 2.62 -10.27 21.84
N HIS A 235 2.36 -9.42 20.84
CA HIS A 235 1.37 -9.66 19.80
C HIS A 235 1.81 -10.71 18.76
N SER A 236 3.11 -10.94 18.60
CA SER A 236 3.66 -11.92 17.65
C SER A 236 4.62 -12.88 18.34
N PRO A 237 4.15 -14.04 18.86
CA PRO A 237 5.02 -15.05 19.45
C PRO A 237 6.08 -15.59 18.48
N GLU A 238 5.79 -15.63 17.18
CA GLU A 238 6.73 -16.00 16.12
C GLU A 238 7.90 -15.02 16.08
N MET A 239 7.60 -13.73 16.05
CA MET A 239 8.59 -12.65 16.09
C MET A 239 9.39 -12.66 17.39
N ALA A 240 8.72 -12.91 18.52
CA ALA A 240 9.39 -12.97 19.84
C ALA A 240 10.46 -14.07 19.91
N ARG A 241 10.25 -15.21 19.26
CA ARG A 241 11.23 -16.31 19.21
C ARG A 241 12.51 -15.97 18.44
N LEU A 242 12.45 -14.98 17.56
CA LEU A 242 13.62 -14.52 16.80
C LEU A 242 14.52 -13.65 17.67
N PHE A 243 13.99 -13.00 18.73
CA PHE A 243 14.74 -12.11 19.60
C PHE A 243 15.55 -12.85 20.67
N ARG A 244 16.74 -12.34 20.99
CA ARG A 244 17.60 -12.83 22.10
C ARG A 244 16.99 -12.55 23.47
N SER A 245 16.21 -11.47 23.58
CA SER A 245 15.49 -11.10 24.78
C SER A 245 14.24 -10.30 24.44
N THR A 246 13.15 -10.55 25.16
CA THR A 246 11.90 -9.79 25.10
C THR A 246 11.72 -8.89 26.33
N ARG A 247 12.72 -8.83 27.24
CA ARG A 247 12.66 -8.00 28.44
C ARG A 247 12.82 -6.52 28.08
N LEU A 248 11.98 -5.69 28.64
CA LEU A 248 11.95 -4.24 28.34
C LEU A 248 13.33 -3.58 28.52
N ASP A 249 14.05 -3.88 29.62
CA ASP A 249 15.37 -3.31 29.88
C ASP A 249 16.42 -3.73 28.84
N ASP A 250 16.33 -4.96 28.34
CA ASP A 250 17.26 -5.46 27.30
C ASP A 250 16.93 -4.82 25.95
N LEU A 251 15.65 -4.73 25.61
CA LEU A 251 15.19 -4.02 24.40
C LEU A 251 15.64 -2.56 24.45
N ARG A 252 15.44 -1.89 25.59
CA ARG A 252 15.86 -0.49 25.78
C ARG A 252 17.37 -0.30 25.58
N ARG A 253 18.19 -1.21 26.10
CA ARG A 253 19.65 -1.20 25.91
C ARG A 253 20.08 -1.52 24.48
N SER A 254 19.32 -2.30 23.76
CA SER A 254 19.64 -2.63 22.36
C SER A 254 19.37 -1.48 21.38
N ILE A 255 18.55 -0.48 21.76
CA ILE A 255 18.28 0.68 20.91
C ILE A 255 19.52 1.56 20.82
N GLN A 256 20.11 1.64 19.62
CA GLN A 256 21.28 2.48 19.33
C GLN A 256 20.90 3.87 18.80
N SER A 257 19.87 3.94 17.96
CA SER A 257 19.41 5.18 17.38
C SER A 257 17.96 5.08 16.92
N ILE A 258 17.24 6.20 16.93
CA ILE A 258 15.88 6.31 16.44
C ILE A 258 15.81 7.50 15.50
N ALA A 259 15.16 7.32 14.36
CA ALA A 259 14.91 8.40 13.41
C ALA A 259 13.46 8.42 12.96
N GLN A 260 12.85 9.61 12.98
CA GLN A 260 11.61 9.85 12.28
C GLN A 260 11.90 10.05 10.81
N ARG A 261 11.21 9.30 9.96
CA ARG A 261 11.45 9.23 8.52
C ARG A 261 10.42 10.05 7.73
N THR A 262 10.90 10.91 6.84
CA THR A 262 10.08 11.54 5.79
C THR A 262 10.62 11.13 4.43
N ARG A 263 9.85 10.36 3.65
CA ARG A 263 10.21 9.95 2.29
C ARG A 263 9.69 10.98 1.30
N LEU A 264 10.53 11.41 0.37
CA LEU A 264 10.18 12.34 -0.68
C LEU A 264 9.66 11.59 -1.92
N GLY A 265 8.58 12.10 -2.53
CA GLY A 265 8.04 11.52 -3.77
C GLY A 265 7.10 10.30 -3.61
N SER A 266 6.68 9.97 -2.38
CA SER A 266 5.62 9.00 -2.12
C SER A 266 4.24 9.67 -2.19
N SER A 267 3.18 8.94 -2.62
CA SER A 267 1.81 9.49 -2.69
C SER A 267 0.86 8.89 -1.64
N GLY A 268 1.00 7.62 -1.29
CA GLY A 268 0.08 6.92 -0.39
C GLY A 268 0.12 7.46 1.05
N SER A 269 0.88 6.82 1.92
CA SER A 269 1.00 7.13 3.34
C SER A 269 1.90 8.33 3.67
N GLN A 270 2.10 9.28 2.72
CA GLN A 270 2.85 10.52 2.99
C GLN A 270 2.10 11.42 3.96
N GLY A 271 2.80 11.90 4.99
CA GLY A 271 2.22 12.70 6.08
C GLY A 271 1.97 11.91 7.35
N LEU A 272 1.93 10.58 7.28
CA LEU A 272 1.85 9.72 8.45
C LEU A 272 3.23 9.53 9.09
N LYS A 273 3.25 9.31 10.42
CA LYS A 273 4.48 9.12 11.18
C LYS A 273 5.15 7.79 10.80
N LYS A 274 6.44 7.85 10.59
CA LYS A 274 7.27 6.68 10.25
C LYS A 274 8.55 6.77 11.04
N TYR A 275 8.94 5.67 11.70
CA TYR A 275 10.15 5.61 12.49
C TYR A 275 11.03 4.45 12.07
N PHE A 276 12.33 4.70 12.02
CA PHE A 276 13.35 3.67 12.00
C PHE A 276 13.97 3.56 13.39
N ILE A 277 14.11 2.33 13.88
CA ILE A 277 14.74 2.03 15.16
C ILE A 277 15.89 1.06 14.88
N LEU A 278 17.11 1.51 15.14
CA LEU A 278 18.31 0.70 15.03
C LEU A 278 18.50 -0.08 16.34
N LEU A 279 18.51 -1.39 16.27
CA LEU A 279 18.75 -2.31 17.37
C LEU A 279 20.09 -3.00 17.21
N ASP A 280 20.89 -3.08 18.30
CA ASP A 280 22.16 -3.81 18.31
C ASP A 280 21.94 -5.30 18.48
N LYS A 281 22.18 -6.08 17.42
CA LYS A 281 22.21 -7.55 17.42
C LYS A 281 21.07 -8.21 18.21
N PRO A 282 19.82 -7.84 17.96
CA PRO A 282 18.71 -8.28 18.80
C PRO A 282 18.26 -9.72 18.48
N LEU A 283 18.65 -10.28 17.31
CA LEU A 283 18.16 -11.56 16.82
C LEU A 283 19.10 -12.72 17.17
N ASN A 284 18.51 -13.92 17.29
CA ASN A 284 19.24 -15.15 17.62
C ASN A 284 20.07 -15.70 16.47
N ASP A 285 19.58 -15.55 15.24
CA ASP A 285 20.12 -16.20 14.05
C ASP A 285 21.10 -15.32 13.25
N ILE A 286 21.22 -14.04 13.60
CA ILE A 286 22.18 -13.13 12.96
C ILE A 286 22.92 -12.28 14.02
N ASP A 287 24.23 -12.09 13.82
CA ASP A 287 25.06 -11.24 14.67
C ASP A 287 25.32 -9.88 14.01
N SER A 288 24.21 -9.19 13.67
CA SER A 288 24.19 -7.87 13.02
C SER A 288 23.13 -6.98 13.67
N PRO A 289 23.34 -5.66 13.70
CA PRO A 289 22.27 -4.71 14.00
C PRO A 289 21.10 -4.89 13.00
N ILE A 290 19.89 -4.54 13.42
CA ILE A 290 18.73 -4.49 12.53
C ILE A 290 18.02 -3.14 12.62
N ILE A 291 17.31 -2.78 11.54
CA ILE A 291 16.43 -1.63 11.51
C ILE A 291 14.98 -2.12 11.55
N LEU A 292 14.26 -1.80 12.64
CA LEU A 292 12.82 -1.91 12.67
C LEU A 292 12.19 -0.69 12.02
N TYR A 293 11.13 -0.91 11.29
CA TYR A 293 10.31 0.12 10.69
C TYR A 293 8.94 0.14 11.34
N LEU A 294 8.60 1.24 11.96
CA LEU A 294 7.28 1.50 12.51
C LEU A 294 6.57 2.49 11.61
N LYS A 295 5.46 2.09 11.04
CA LYS A 295 4.63 2.88 10.14
C LYS A 295 3.30 3.14 10.82
N GLN A 296 2.96 4.42 11.05
CA GLN A 296 1.63 4.78 11.56
C GLN A 296 0.56 4.32 10.59
N GLU A 297 -0.44 3.65 11.12
CA GLU A 297 -1.59 3.19 10.37
C GLU A 297 -2.86 3.93 10.80
N ILE A 298 -3.69 4.22 9.82
CA ILE A 298 -4.97 4.89 9.98
C ILE A 298 -6.08 3.99 9.46
N PRO A 299 -7.34 4.26 9.76
CA PRO A 299 -8.44 3.52 9.17
C PRO A 299 -8.32 3.48 7.65
N CYS A 300 -8.62 2.34 7.03
CA CYS A 300 -8.53 2.22 5.58
C CYS A 300 -9.51 3.18 4.86
N ALA A 301 -9.26 3.47 3.60
CA ALA A 301 -10.06 4.43 2.84
C ALA A 301 -11.54 4.02 2.77
N ALA A 302 -11.83 2.71 2.69
CA ALA A 302 -13.20 2.19 2.71
C ALA A 302 -13.95 2.52 4.01
N GLU A 303 -13.25 2.46 5.16
CA GLU A 303 -13.79 2.87 6.47
C GLU A 303 -13.96 4.37 6.57
N ARG A 304 -12.95 5.15 6.17
CA ARG A 304 -13.02 6.62 6.18
C ARG A 304 -14.19 7.15 5.34
N GLN A 305 -14.49 6.44 4.26
CA GLN A 305 -15.61 6.74 3.39
C GLN A 305 -16.94 6.10 3.83
N ASN A 306 -16.98 5.36 4.93
CA ASN A 306 -18.15 4.63 5.39
C ASN A 306 -18.74 3.68 4.33
N VAL A 307 -17.91 3.05 3.53
CA VAL A 307 -18.27 1.94 2.63
C VAL A 307 -18.43 0.66 3.44
N ILE A 308 -17.56 0.49 4.43
CA ILE A 308 -17.63 -0.56 5.44
C ILE A 308 -17.63 0.04 6.84
N PRO A 309 -18.15 -0.68 7.86
CA PRO A 309 -18.00 -0.29 9.27
C PRO A 309 -16.52 -0.22 9.67
N ARG A 310 -16.23 0.54 10.72
CA ARG A 310 -14.92 0.50 11.37
C ARG A 310 -14.59 -0.92 11.80
N ASP A 311 -13.35 -1.34 11.55
CA ASP A 311 -12.81 -2.58 12.13
C ASP A 311 -12.72 -2.42 13.66
N ALA A 312 -12.95 -3.50 14.38
CA ALA A 312 -12.79 -3.53 15.84
C ALA A 312 -11.32 -3.52 16.25
N ARG A 313 -10.44 -4.02 15.38
CA ARG A 313 -8.99 -4.00 15.55
C ARG A 313 -8.45 -2.57 15.38
N SER A 314 -7.30 -2.29 15.98
CA SER A 314 -6.54 -1.08 15.66
C SER A 314 -6.05 -1.13 14.20
N SER A 315 -5.72 0.02 13.61
CA SER A 315 -5.30 0.05 12.20
C SER A 315 -3.98 -0.71 11.96
N GLY A 316 -3.03 -0.66 12.89
CA GLY A 316 -1.79 -1.43 12.80
C GLY A 316 -2.01 -2.94 12.99
N GLU A 317 -2.91 -3.31 13.93
CA GLU A 317 -3.35 -4.71 14.11
C GLU A 317 -3.98 -5.26 12.83
N ARG A 318 -4.91 -4.51 12.22
CA ARG A 318 -5.54 -4.88 10.95
C ARG A 318 -4.50 -5.11 9.86
N CYS A 319 -3.57 -4.17 9.65
CA CYS A 319 -2.50 -4.33 8.65
C CYS A 319 -1.65 -5.58 8.88
N ALA A 320 -1.19 -5.79 10.12
CA ALA A 320 -0.33 -6.91 10.47
C ALA A 320 -1.06 -8.26 10.33
N ASP A 321 -2.29 -8.33 10.85
CA ASP A 321 -3.10 -9.55 10.80
C ASP A 321 -3.49 -9.90 9.36
N ASP A 322 -3.96 -8.91 8.58
CA ASP A 322 -4.36 -9.15 7.20
C ASP A 322 -3.15 -9.58 6.35
N MET A 323 -1.96 -8.98 6.54
CA MET A 323 -0.76 -9.45 5.87
C MET A 323 -0.40 -10.88 6.28
N ASN A 324 -0.43 -11.22 7.58
CA ASN A 324 -0.15 -12.58 8.06
C ASN A 324 -1.16 -13.61 7.54
N HIS A 325 -2.40 -13.18 7.33
CA HIS A 325 -3.48 -14.08 6.88
C HIS A 325 -3.50 -14.25 5.36
N LEU A 326 -3.15 -13.20 4.62
CA LEU A 326 -3.29 -13.16 3.17
C LEU A 326 -1.99 -13.50 2.41
N THR A 327 -0.87 -13.69 3.11
CA THR A 327 0.41 -14.04 2.47
C THR A 327 0.87 -15.46 2.88
N GLU A 328 1.32 -16.22 1.87
CA GLU A 328 1.88 -17.56 2.04
C GLU A 328 3.15 -17.69 1.19
N PRO A 329 4.32 -17.96 1.78
CA PRO A 329 4.61 -18.04 3.21
C PRO A 329 4.44 -16.70 3.92
N ARG A 330 4.26 -16.72 5.24
CA ARG A 330 4.10 -15.50 6.05
C ARG A 330 5.34 -14.61 6.01
N PRO A 331 5.20 -13.29 6.29
CA PRO A 331 6.38 -12.42 6.39
C PRO A 331 7.24 -12.82 7.58
N TYR A 332 8.57 -12.68 7.41
CA TYR A 332 9.56 -13.02 8.43
C TYR A 332 9.38 -12.22 9.73
N PHE A 333 8.95 -10.97 9.60
CA PHE A 333 8.86 -10.02 10.69
C PHE A 333 7.65 -9.12 10.49
N ASN A 334 6.57 -9.37 11.21
CA ASN A 334 5.34 -8.62 11.05
C ASN A 334 4.53 -8.63 12.36
N SER A 335 4.24 -7.43 12.88
CA SER A 335 3.46 -7.23 14.08
C SER A 335 2.91 -5.80 14.14
N TRP A 336 2.35 -5.40 15.27
CA TRP A 336 1.81 -4.08 15.50
C TRP A 336 2.05 -3.63 16.95
N CYS A 337 1.99 -2.32 17.17
CA CYS A 337 2.06 -1.72 18.48
C CYS A 337 1.31 -0.38 18.53
N GLU A 338 1.19 0.16 19.73
CA GLU A 338 0.70 1.52 19.97
C GLU A 338 1.77 2.39 20.62
N VAL A 339 1.88 3.64 20.14
CA VAL A 339 2.77 4.65 20.73
C VAL A 339 1.97 5.92 20.92
N ALA A 340 1.83 6.37 22.17
CA ALA A 340 1.07 7.58 22.52
C ALA A 340 -0.38 7.61 21.97
N GLY A 341 -1.05 6.44 21.95
CA GLY A 341 -2.43 6.29 21.45
C GLY A 341 -2.57 6.25 19.93
N GLU A 342 -1.46 6.20 19.20
CA GLU A 342 -1.44 6.00 17.75
C GLU A 342 -1.03 4.57 17.42
N SER A 343 -1.65 3.98 16.43
CA SER A 343 -1.43 2.59 16.02
C SER A 343 -0.36 2.51 14.93
N TYR A 344 0.56 1.55 15.06
CA TYR A 344 1.68 1.36 14.15
C TYR A 344 1.76 -0.09 13.70
N TRP A 345 1.96 -0.27 12.40
CA TRP A 345 2.45 -1.52 11.82
C TRP A 345 3.96 -1.60 12.04
N VAL A 346 4.45 -2.77 12.50
CA VAL A 346 5.87 -3.00 12.82
C VAL A 346 6.40 -4.10 11.92
N HIS A 347 7.41 -3.78 11.14
CA HIS A 347 8.08 -4.74 10.30
C HIS A 347 9.59 -4.47 10.20
N PHE A 348 10.32 -5.38 9.59
CA PHE A 348 11.75 -5.28 9.40
C PHE A 348 12.05 -4.42 8.15
N LYS A 349 13.03 -3.50 8.26
CA LYS A 349 13.54 -2.79 7.08
C LYS A 349 14.47 -3.72 6.31
N GLU A 350 13.93 -4.37 5.32
CA GLU A 350 14.62 -5.36 4.53
C GLU A 350 15.16 -4.79 3.21
N PRO A 351 16.37 -5.20 2.77
CA PRO A 351 16.94 -4.78 1.49
C PRO A 351 16.34 -5.52 0.30
N TRP A 352 15.61 -6.60 0.54
CA TRP A 352 15.16 -7.56 -0.46
C TRP A 352 13.79 -7.25 -1.05
N SER A 353 13.08 -6.29 -0.48
CA SER A 353 11.82 -5.80 -1.05
C SER A 353 12.06 -5.13 -2.39
N ASP A 354 11.48 -5.72 -3.43
CA ASP A 354 11.45 -5.17 -4.78
C ASP A 354 10.03 -5.36 -5.34
N GLU A 355 9.47 -4.33 -5.92
CA GLU A 355 8.08 -4.29 -6.37
C GLU A 355 8.04 -4.30 -7.89
N LEU A 356 6.88 -4.67 -8.46
CA LEU A 356 6.67 -4.51 -9.89
C LEU A 356 6.61 -3.02 -10.23
N ASP A 357 7.55 -2.58 -11.08
CA ASP A 357 7.53 -1.19 -11.55
C ASP A 357 6.60 -1.05 -12.77
N PRO A 358 5.56 -0.19 -12.69
CA PRO A 358 4.74 0.13 -13.86
C PRO A 358 5.56 0.58 -15.07
N ALA A 359 6.74 1.18 -14.89
CA ALA A 359 7.62 1.60 -15.98
C ALA A 359 8.23 0.41 -16.77
N ASP A 360 8.25 -0.81 -16.20
CA ASP A 360 8.69 -2.01 -16.92
C ASP A 360 7.64 -2.53 -17.92
N VAL A 361 6.41 -2.01 -17.88
CA VAL A 361 5.33 -2.30 -18.84
C VAL A 361 5.52 -1.41 -20.07
N THR A 362 6.14 -1.91 -21.11
CA THR A 362 6.56 -1.12 -22.28
C THR A 362 5.67 -1.31 -23.52
N ASP A 363 4.85 -2.36 -23.54
CA ASP A 363 3.98 -2.72 -24.66
C ASP A 363 2.78 -3.56 -24.19
N PHE A 364 1.91 -3.91 -25.13
CA PHE A 364 0.72 -4.74 -24.82
C PHE A 364 1.07 -6.14 -24.31
N ALA A 365 2.16 -6.73 -24.76
CA ALA A 365 2.57 -8.07 -24.32
C ALA A 365 3.00 -8.06 -22.84
N THR A 366 3.80 -7.08 -22.45
CA THR A 366 4.21 -6.87 -21.04
C THR A 366 3.03 -6.44 -20.17
N LEU A 367 2.06 -5.69 -20.70
CA LEU A 367 0.82 -5.36 -20.00
C LEU A 367 -0.04 -6.60 -19.74
N LEU A 368 -0.16 -7.51 -20.70
CA LEU A 368 -0.84 -8.80 -20.51
C LEU A 368 -0.12 -9.67 -19.47
N GLN A 369 1.21 -9.64 -19.47
CA GLN A 369 1.99 -10.34 -18.45
C GLN A 369 1.73 -9.74 -17.05
N ALA A 370 1.65 -8.41 -16.92
CA ALA A 370 1.28 -7.74 -15.68
C ALA A 370 -0.13 -8.14 -15.22
N ALA A 371 -1.10 -8.22 -16.14
CA ALA A 371 -2.45 -8.68 -15.83
C ALA A 371 -2.49 -10.13 -15.33
N ASN A 372 -1.70 -11.01 -15.93
CA ASN A 372 -1.57 -12.40 -15.51
C ASN A 372 -0.96 -12.51 -14.11
N ILE A 373 0.09 -11.75 -13.82
CA ILE A 373 0.71 -11.70 -12.50
C ILE A 373 -0.30 -11.17 -11.48
N TRP A 374 -0.93 -10.04 -11.77
CA TRP A 374 -1.89 -9.42 -10.87
C TRP A 374 -3.04 -10.39 -10.52
N GLY A 375 -3.67 -10.98 -11.55
CA GLY A 375 -4.77 -11.92 -11.37
C GLY A 375 -4.35 -13.17 -10.59
N THR A 376 -3.13 -13.67 -10.82
CA THR A 376 -2.60 -14.82 -10.07
C THR A 376 -2.37 -14.48 -8.60
N VAL A 377 -1.75 -13.35 -8.31
CA VAL A 377 -1.47 -12.92 -6.92
C VAL A 377 -2.78 -12.70 -6.18
N ALA A 378 -3.70 -11.90 -6.73
CA ALA A 378 -4.99 -11.62 -6.10
C ALA A 378 -5.81 -12.90 -5.89
N GLY A 379 -5.86 -13.79 -6.87
CA GLY A 379 -6.60 -15.04 -6.78
C GLY A 379 -6.03 -16.01 -5.73
N ALA A 380 -4.70 -16.15 -5.67
CA ALA A 380 -4.04 -16.97 -4.66
C ALA A 380 -4.27 -16.42 -3.25
N THR A 381 -4.14 -15.11 -3.05
CA THR A 381 -4.39 -14.42 -1.79
C THR A 381 -5.84 -14.59 -1.33
N HIS A 382 -6.82 -14.36 -2.19
CA HIS A 382 -8.23 -14.54 -1.85
C HIS A 382 -8.60 -16.00 -1.56
N ARG A 383 -7.83 -16.94 -2.11
CA ARG A 383 -7.97 -18.34 -1.74
C ARG A 383 -7.50 -18.61 -0.31
N GLU A 384 -6.38 -18.00 0.13
CA GLU A 384 -5.85 -18.16 1.50
C GLU A 384 -6.85 -17.67 2.55
N GLU A 385 -7.69 -16.70 2.24
CA GLU A 385 -8.84 -16.27 3.06
C GLU A 385 -9.80 -17.45 3.37
N GLY A 386 -9.71 -18.56 2.65
CA GLY A 386 -10.51 -19.78 2.90
C GLY A 386 -11.96 -19.68 2.42
N ARG A 387 -12.35 -18.62 1.73
CA ARG A 387 -13.71 -18.38 1.24
C ARG A 387 -13.89 -18.56 -0.26
N PHE A 388 -12.99 -19.28 -0.91
CA PHE A 388 -13.02 -19.49 -2.36
C PHE A 388 -14.32 -20.10 -2.88
N GLU A 389 -14.98 -20.96 -2.09
CA GLU A 389 -16.29 -21.55 -2.44
C GLU A 389 -17.39 -20.48 -2.59
N MET A 390 -17.26 -19.36 -1.90
CA MET A 390 -18.19 -18.24 -2.00
C MET A 390 -17.85 -17.32 -3.20
N ILE A 391 -16.60 -17.29 -3.65
CA ILE A 391 -16.14 -16.48 -4.78
C ILE A 391 -16.45 -17.15 -6.12
N LEU A 392 -16.15 -18.45 -6.25
CA LEU A 392 -16.21 -19.18 -7.51
C LEU A 392 -17.56 -19.07 -8.26
N PRO A 393 -18.75 -19.17 -7.58
CA PRO A 393 -20.03 -19.03 -8.28
C PRO A 393 -20.26 -17.67 -8.92
N HIS A 394 -19.61 -16.61 -8.40
CA HIS A 394 -19.72 -15.25 -8.92
C HIS A 394 -18.82 -14.98 -10.13
N LEU A 395 -17.80 -15.83 -10.39
CA LEU A 395 -16.83 -15.63 -11.48
C LEU A 395 -17.41 -15.96 -12.85
N THR A 396 -18.36 -15.17 -13.30
CA THR A 396 -19.11 -15.31 -14.55
C THR A 396 -18.70 -14.27 -15.59
N LEU A 397 -19.07 -14.51 -16.85
CA LEU A 397 -18.91 -13.51 -17.92
C LEU A 397 -19.73 -12.24 -17.65
N ALA A 398 -20.85 -12.35 -16.96
CA ALA A 398 -21.64 -11.20 -16.54
C ALA A 398 -20.86 -10.30 -15.58
N LEU A 399 -20.17 -10.89 -14.59
CA LEU A 399 -19.29 -10.13 -13.69
C LEU A 399 -18.15 -9.45 -14.46
N LEU A 400 -17.50 -10.18 -15.39
CA LEU A 400 -16.45 -9.57 -16.22
C LEU A 400 -16.95 -8.33 -16.97
N SER A 401 -18.14 -8.42 -17.58
CA SER A 401 -18.76 -7.28 -18.26
C SER A 401 -19.09 -6.12 -17.32
N GLN A 402 -19.54 -6.41 -16.09
CA GLN A 402 -19.76 -5.39 -15.08
C GLN A 402 -18.46 -4.69 -14.66
N ILE A 403 -17.37 -5.45 -14.44
CA ILE A 403 -16.05 -4.90 -14.10
C ILE A 403 -15.57 -3.98 -15.23
N GLN A 404 -15.68 -4.40 -16.50
CA GLN A 404 -15.30 -3.57 -17.65
C GLN A 404 -16.07 -2.25 -17.68
N ALA A 405 -17.40 -2.32 -17.61
CA ALA A 405 -18.25 -1.13 -17.65
C ALA A 405 -17.97 -0.15 -16.50
N ARG A 406 -17.74 -0.68 -15.28
CA ARG A 406 -17.42 0.13 -14.11
C ARG A 406 -16.01 0.69 -14.18
N THR A 407 -15.07 -0.02 -14.78
CA THR A 407 -13.72 0.51 -15.04
C THR A 407 -13.79 1.72 -15.96
N ASP A 408 -14.53 1.63 -17.07
CA ASP A 408 -14.69 2.74 -18.01
C ASP A 408 -15.37 3.95 -17.34
N ALA A 409 -16.42 3.71 -16.56
CA ALA A 409 -17.12 4.76 -15.83
C ALA A 409 -16.23 5.44 -14.76
N TYR A 410 -15.47 4.65 -14.00
CA TYR A 410 -14.57 5.20 -12.98
C TYR A 410 -13.39 5.96 -13.59
N LEU A 411 -12.79 5.46 -14.66
CA LEU A 411 -11.69 6.16 -15.35
C LEU A 411 -12.14 7.52 -15.91
N ALA A 412 -13.35 7.60 -16.46
CA ALA A 412 -13.92 8.88 -16.88
C ALA A 412 -14.02 9.86 -15.69
N GLN A 413 -14.58 9.42 -14.56
CA GLN A 413 -14.66 10.24 -13.33
C GLN A 413 -13.28 10.61 -12.79
N LEU A 414 -12.32 9.69 -12.78
CA LEU A 414 -10.95 9.93 -12.32
C LEU A 414 -10.27 11.05 -13.10
N HIS A 415 -10.44 11.08 -14.43
CA HIS A 415 -9.86 12.13 -15.27
C HIS A 415 -10.52 13.49 -15.03
N GLU A 416 -11.83 13.53 -14.80
CA GLU A 416 -12.55 14.74 -14.40
C GLU A 416 -12.06 15.25 -13.04
N ASP A 417 -11.96 14.35 -12.05
CA ASP A 417 -11.45 14.68 -10.72
C ASP A 417 -10.00 15.16 -10.75
N PHE A 418 -9.14 14.52 -11.55
CA PHE A 418 -7.75 14.90 -11.70
C PHE A 418 -7.61 16.30 -12.33
N ALA A 419 -8.38 16.58 -13.38
CA ALA A 419 -8.38 17.90 -13.99
C ALA A 419 -8.88 18.99 -13.03
N ALA A 420 -9.95 18.72 -12.28
CA ALA A 420 -10.48 19.62 -11.26
C ALA A 420 -9.46 19.85 -10.11
N PHE A 421 -8.77 18.78 -9.68
CA PHE A 421 -7.72 18.86 -8.68
C PHE A 421 -6.54 19.72 -9.14
N GLN A 422 -6.05 19.54 -10.38
CA GLN A 422 -4.97 20.36 -10.94
C GLN A 422 -5.36 21.83 -11.11
N ALA A 423 -6.63 22.12 -11.35
CA ALA A 423 -7.15 23.48 -11.51
C ALA A 423 -7.34 24.24 -10.17
N ASP A 424 -7.29 23.55 -9.04
CA ASP A 424 -7.46 24.18 -7.72
C ASP A 424 -6.23 25.02 -7.35
N GLU A 425 -6.44 26.30 -7.05
CA GLU A 425 -5.34 27.22 -6.70
C GLU A 425 -4.57 26.78 -5.44
N ARG A 426 -5.21 26.05 -4.53
CA ARG A 426 -4.58 25.52 -3.32
C ARG A 426 -3.53 24.47 -3.67
N VAL A 427 -3.79 23.64 -4.68
CA VAL A 427 -2.84 22.66 -5.23
C VAL A 427 -1.59 23.36 -5.76
N THR A 428 -1.77 24.42 -6.56
CA THR A 428 -0.65 25.22 -7.10
C THR A 428 0.21 25.82 -5.97
N LYS A 429 -0.40 26.40 -4.94
CA LYS A 429 0.31 26.96 -3.78
C LYS A 429 1.10 25.90 -3.01
N LEU A 430 0.51 24.75 -2.78
CA LEU A 430 1.17 23.65 -2.07
C LEU A 430 2.33 23.05 -2.86
N ILE A 431 2.22 22.96 -4.18
CA ILE A 431 3.34 22.54 -5.05
C ILE A 431 4.51 23.52 -4.93
N GLN A 432 4.25 24.83 -4.96
CA GLN A 432 5.30 25.86 -4.79
C GLN A 432 5.98 25.76 -3.42
N GLN A 433 5.22 25.49 -2.34
CA GLN A 433 5.78 25.27 -1.02
C GLN A 433 6.68 24.01 -0.97
N ALA A 434 6.25 22.91 -1.60
CA ALA A 434 7.03 21.69 -1.72
C ALA A 434 8.36 21.93 -2.47
N ASP A 435 8.33 22.67 -3.57
CA ASP A 435 9.51 22.99 -4.39
C ASP A 435 10.51 23.84 -3.62
N ALA A 436 10.05 24.90 -2.95
CA ALA A 436 10.90 25.77 -2.14
C ALA A 436 11.59 25.00 -0.99
N ALA A 437 10.86 24.11 -0.34
CA ALA A 437 11.42 23.32 0.76
C ALA A 437 12.47 22.30 0.28
N VAL A 438 12.26 21.64 -0.86
CA VAL A 438 13.27 20.74 -1.43
C VAL A 438 14.54 21.49 -1.81
N GLN A 439 14.42 22.69 -2.38
CA GLN A 439 15.57 23.53 -2.73
C GLN A 439 16.39 23.96 -1.50
N SER A 440 15.72 24.31 -0.40
CA SER A 440 16.42 24.70 0.84
C SER A 440 17.22 23.56 1.47
N HIS A 441 16.77 22.30 1.32
CA HIS A 441 17.49 21.12 1.83
C HIS A 441 18.59 20.63 0.89
N ALA A 442 18.57 20.99 -0.39
CA ALA A 442 19.61 20.62 -1.36
C ALA A 442 20.81 21.57 -1.33
N GLY A 443 20.69 22.74 -0.70
CA GLY A 443 21.73 23.76 -0.56
C GLY A 443 22.51 23.72 0.75
N THR A 444 22.16 22.81 1.66
CA THR A 444 22.87 22.54 2.93
C THR A 444 23.57 21.18 2.89
#